data_18711565f4166a65ce4d6c1cd8fdc2a9
#
_entry.id   18711565f4166a65ce4d6c1cd8fdc2a9
#
_cell.length_a   1.000
_cell.length_b   1.000
_cell.length_c   1.000
_cell.angle_alpha   90.00
_cell.angle_beta   90.00
_cell.angle_gamma   90.00
#
_symmetry.space_group_name_H-M   'P 1'
#
loop_
_entity.id
_entity.type
_entity.pdbx_description
1 polymer ?
#
loop_
_entity_poly.entity_id
_entity_poly.type
_entity_poly.pdbx_seq_one_letter_code
_entity_poly.pdbx_strand_id
1 'polypeptide(L)'
;MNNRTLGTLALAGAPFFLLSSFLQPYFSFLHHQQFYGLWGTIYISAWMCSVAALQRLKATGEGRFGRILLWMQLSFLLLANFSNWIQLVMPGDRSLLFIVLDSFWPLSNLLMLVVGIKVVIENRLQGWRRFVPLLVGCWFPVMIICMNLFGRGGTTGTIAAVYSAIAWSILAVMVLFTGEKARELPSTKLEFA
;
A
#
# COMPACT_ATOMS: atom_id res chain seq x y z
N MET A 1 -0.63 18.53 -3.03
CA MET A 1 -0.55 17.82 -1.73
C MET A 1 0.91 17.69 -1.31
N ASN A 2 1.24 17.91 -0.05
CA ASN A 2 2.59 17.69 0.48
C ASN A 2 2.74 16.23 1.00
N ASN A 3 3.95 15.80 1.31
CA ASN A 3 4.20 14.43 1.79
C ASN A 3 3.53 14.16 3.15
N ARG A 4 3.37 15.21 3.99
CA ARG A 4 2.67 15.10 5.26
C ARG A 4 1.20 14.75 5.06
N THR A 5 0.50 15.45 4.15
CA THR A 5 -0.89 15.14 3.82
C THR A 5 -1.03 13.71 3.26
N LEU A 6 -0.12 13.29 2.35
CA LEU A 6 -0.11 11.93 1.82
C LEU A 6 0.10 10.90 2.92
N GLY A 7 1.04 11.13 3.83
CA GLY A 7 1.32 10.25 4.96
C GLY A 7 0.15 10.17 5.95
N THR A 8 -0.52 11.28 6.23
CA THR A 8 -1.71 11.31 7.12
C THR A 8 -2.87 10.52 6.52
N LEU A 9 -3.17 10.72 5.22
CA LEU A 9 -4.22 9.98 4.52
C LEU A 9 -3.88 8.48 4.44
N ALA A 10 -2.63 8.17 4.16
CA ALA A 10 -2.16 6.79 4.15
C ALA A 10 -2.31 6.12 5.52
N LEU A 11 -1.94 6.82 6.60
CA LEU A 11 -2.03 6.29 7.96
C LEU A 11 -3.48 6.09 8.40
N ALA A 12 -4.37 7.01 8.03
CA ALA A 12 -5.79 6.90 8.33
C ALA A 12 -6.43 5.66 7.69
N GLY A 13 -6.03 5.29 6.46
CA GLY A 13 -6.62 4.16 5.76
C GLY A 13 -5.88 2.82 5.92
N ALA A 14 -4.62 2.82 6.37
CA ALA A 14 -3.82 1.60 6.52
C ALA A 14 -4.47 0.50 7.39
N PRO A 15 -5.11 0.78 8.55
CA PRO A 15 -5.70 -0.24 9.39
C PRO A 15 -7.06 -0.75 8.91
N PHE A 16 -7.65 -0.19 7.84
CA PHE A 16 -9.02 -0.52 7.43
C PHE A 16 -9.23 -1.99 7.07
N PHE A 17 -8.23 -2.64 6.50
CA PHE A 17 -8.30 -4.07 6.20
C PHE A 17 -8.41 -4.92 7.48
N LEU A 18 -7.65 -4.57 8.52
CA LEU A 18 -7.76 -5.21 9.84
C LEU A 18 -9.08 -4.88 10.52
N LEU A 19 -9.51 -3.62 10.50
CA LEU A 19 -10.77 -3.20 11.08
C LEU A 19 -11.96 -3.93 10.45
N SER A 20 -11.98 -4.09 9.14
CA SER A 20 -13.04 -4.86 8.46
C SER A 20 -13.09 -6.30 8.96
N SER A 21 -11.93 -6.97 9.04
CA SER A 21 -11.83 -8.36 9.51
C SER A 21 -12.26 -8.53 10.97
N PHE A 22 -11.99 -7.54 11.82
CA PHE A 22 -12.35 -7.55 13.23
C PHE A 22 -13.82 -7.22 13.49
N LEU A 23 -14.40 -6.29 12.73
CA LEU A 23 -15.78 -5.82 12.96
C LEU A 23 -16.83 -6.73 12.34
N GLN A 24 -16.50 -7.43 11.26
CA GLN A 24 -17.44 -8.32 10.57
C GLN A 24 -18.13 -9.33 11.49
N PRO A 25 -17.44 -10.06 12.40
CA PRO A 25 -18.10 -11.03 13.27
C PRO A 25 -19.17 -10.44 14.21
N TYR A 26 -19.06 -9.14 14.52
CA TYR A 26 -19.95 -8.46 15.47
C TYR A 26 -21.14 -7.75 14.81
N PHE A 27 -21.03 -7.45 13.52
CA PHE A 27 -22.02 -6.66 12.80
C PHE A 27 -22.44 -7.36 11.51
N SER A 28 -23.60 -8.00 11.52
CA SER A 28 -24.12 -8.77 10.37
C SER A 28 -24.25 -7.95 9.09
N PHE A 29 -24.55 -6.65 9.18
CA PHE A 29 -24.66 -5.77 8.02
C PHE A 29 -23.32 -5.57 7.30
N LEU A 30 -22.17 -5.76 7.98
CA LEU A 30 -20.84 -5.67 7.37
C LEU A 30 -20.49 -6.88 6.49
N HIS A 31 -21.29 -7.96 6.53
CA HIS A 31 -21.14 -9.10 5.63
C HIS A 31 -21.67 -8.80 4.21
N HIS A 32 -22.38 -7.70 4.00
CA HIS A 32 -22.78 -7.31 2.66
C HIS A 32 -21.56 -6.96 1.81
N GLN A 33 -21.55 -7.47 0.58
CA GLN A 33 -20.39 -7.32 -0.33
C GLN A 33 -20.03 -5.87 -0.63
N GLN A 34 -20.98 -4.94 -0.53
CA GLN A 34 -20.76 -3.50 -0.67
C GLN A 34 -19.74 -2.97 0.35
N PHE A 35 -19.74 -3.48 1.58
CA PHE A 35 -18.78 -3.06 2.59
C PHE A 35 -17.36 -3.54 2.30
N TYR A 36 -17.21 -4.71 1.67
CA TYR A 36 -15.89 -5.14 1.19
C TYR A 36 -15.33 -4.17 0.14
N GLY A 37 -16.17 -3.73 -0.81
CA GLY A 37 -15.79 -2.71 -1.78
C GLY A 37 -15.40 -1.38 -1.13
N LEU A 38 -16.15 -0.94 -0.10
CA LEU A 38 -15.86 0.30 0.62
C LEU A 38 -14.52 0.22 1.37
N TRP A 39 -14.32 -0.85 2.17
CA TRP A 39 -13.08 -1.06 2.92
C TRP A 39 -11.88 -1.18 2.00
N GLY A 40 -12.02 -1.95 0.91
CA GLY A 40 -11.00 -2.11 -0.11
C GLY A 40 -10.64 -0.78 -0.78
N THR A 41 -11.64 0.04 -1.13
CA THR A 41 -11.42 1.38 -1.71
C THR A 41 -10.61 2.29 -0.79
N ILE A 42 -10.97 2.36 0.50
CA ILE A 42 -10.25 3.19 1.47
C ILE A 42 -8.81 2.69 1.64
N TYR A 43 -8.63 1.38 1.84
CA TYR A 43 -7.33 0.76 2.04
C TYR A 43 -6.39 0.95 0.84
N ILE A 44 -6.85 0.67 -0.39
CA ILE A 44 -6.03 0.81 -1.60
C ILE A 44 -5.73 2.29 -1.88
N SER A 45 -6.70 3.20 -1.68
CA SER A 45 -6.46 4.65 -1.83
C SER A 45 -5.41 5.17 -0.86
N ALA A 46 -5.42 4.69 0.39
CA ALA A 46 -4.38 5.00 1.37
C ALA A 46 -3.00 4.48 0.93
N TRP A 47 -2.93 3.27 0.38
CA TRP A 47 -1.70 2.72 -0.17
C TRP A 47 -1.18 3.54 -1.36
N MET A 48 -2.07 3.95 -2.27
CA MET A 48 -1.72 4.86 -3.38
C MET A 48 -1.11 6.17 -2.88
N CYS A 49 -1.61 6.74 -1.78
CA CYS A 49 -1.01 7.92 -1.15
C CYS A 49 0.45 7.67 -0.72
N SER A 50 0.73 6.51 -0.11
CA SER A 50 2.10 6.13 0.26
C SER A 50 3.02 5.98 -0.95
N VAL A 51 2.55 5.33 -2.02
CA VAL A 51 3.33 5.12 -3.26
C VAL A 51 3.58 6.46 -3.97
N ALA A 52 2.58 7.34 -4.02
CA ALA A 52 2.75 8.70 -4.57
C ALA A 52 3.80 9.51 -3.78
N ALA A 53 3.87 9.32 -2.47
CA ALA A 53 4.92 9.94 -1.66
C ALA A 53 6.30 9.33 -1.93
N LEU A 54 6.43 8.00 -2.10
CA LEU A 54 7.68 7.36 -2.53
C LEU A 54 8.18 7.90 -3.87
N GLN A 55 7.26 8.18 -4.81
CA GLN A 55 7.59 8.79 -6.10
C GLN A 55 8.17 10.20 -5.92
N ARG A 56 7.55 11.03 -5.06
CA ARG A 56 8.04 12.38 -4.76
C ARG A 56 9.40 12.39 -4.06
N LEU A 57 9.62 11.41 -3.20
CA LEU A 57 10.89 11.19 -2.50
C LEU A 57 11.97 10.61 -3.41
N LYS A 58 11.63 10.29 -4.69
CA LYS A 58 12.49 9.60 -5.63
C LYS A 58 13.13 8.35 -5.01
N ALA A 59 12.35 7.62 -4.21
CA ALA A 59 12.82 6.52 -3.38
C ALA A 59 13.48 5.40 -4.21
N THR A 60 13.00 5.17 -5.45
CA THR A 60 13.56 4.20 -6.41
C THR A 60 14.69 4.76 -7.28
N GLY A 61 15.25 5.91 -6.90
CA GLY A 61 16.27 6.63 -7.67
C GLY A 61 15.70 7.54 -8.76
N GLU A 62 16.60 8.25 -9.46
CA GLU A 62 16.22 9.21 -10.52
C GLU A 62 16.14 8.56 -11.91
N GLY A 63 16.59 7.31 -12.05
CA GLY A 63 16.59 6.56 -13.30
C GLY A 63 15.19 6.32 -13.86
N ARG A 64 15.11 6.13 -15.19
CA ARG A 64 13.83 5.84 -15.89
C ARG A 64 13.16 4.61 -15.34
N PHE A 65 13.92 3.55 -15.07
CA PHE A 65 13.39 2.29 -14.56
C PHE A 65 12.68 2.46 -13.21
N GLY A 66 13.30 3.15 -12.24
CA GLY A 66 12.70 3.40 -10.92
C GLY A 66 11.40 4.20 -11.02
N ARG A 67 11.33 5.19 -11.92
CA ARG A 67 10.11 5.97 -12.17
C ARG A 67 9.01 5.11 -12.78
N ILE A 68 9.35 4.28 -13.78
CA ILE A 68 8.38 3.37 -14.42
C ILE A 68 7.79 2.40 -13.40
N LEU A 69 8.62 1.82 -12.51
CA LEU A 69 8.14 0.91 -11.46
C LEU A 69 7.07 1.56 -10.57
N LEU A 70 7.29 2.79 -10.11
CA LEU A 70 6.32 3.48 -9.25
C LEU A 70 5.05 3.89 -10.01
N TRP A 71 5.16 4.26 -11.29
CA TRP A 71 4.00 4.50 -12.13
C TRP A 71 3.19 3.22 -12.37
N MET A 72 3.86 2.11 -12.67
CA MET A 72 3.20 0.80 -12.79
C MET A 72 2.50 0.42 -11.48
N GLN A 73 3.15 0.63 -10.34
CA GLN A 73 2.56 0.36 -9.03
C GLN A 73 1.27 1.17 -8.81
N LEU A 74 1.29 2.46 -9.11
CA LEU A 74 0.10 3.31 -9.02
C LEU A 74 -1.00 2.88 -9.98
N SER A 75 -0.66 2.52 -11.22
CA SER A 75 -1.62 2.03 -12.20
C SER A 75 -2.27 0.72 -11.79
N PHE A 76 -1.49 -0.24 -11.26
CA PHE A 76 -2.03 -1.51 -10.78
C PHE A 76 -2.95 -1.32 -9.58
N LEU A 77 -2.57 -0.45 -8.64
CA LEU A 77 -3.45 -0.11 -7.51
C LEU A 77 -4.73 0.59 -7.95
N LEU A 78 -4.65 1.46 -8.96
CA LEU A 78 -5.83 2.11 -9.51
C LEU A 78 -6.78 1.09 -10.16
N LEU A 79 -6.24 0.16 -10.96
CA LEU A 79 -7.02 -0.90 -11.59
C LEU A 79 -7.65 -1.83 -10.54
N ALA A 80 -6.89 -2.23 -9.51
CA ALA A 80 -7.42 -2.97 -8.37
C ALA A 80 -8.52 -2.19 -7.63
N ASN A 81 -8.41 -0.87 -7.54
CA ASN A 81 -9.42 -0.06 -6.87
C ASN A 81 -10.73 0.03 -7.68
N PHE A 82 -10.67 -0.09 -9.00
CA PHE A 82 -11.87 -0.21 -9.83
C PHE A 82 -12.65 -1.50 -9.53
N SER A 83 -12.01 -2.63 -9.21
CA SER A 83 -12.74 -3.84 -8.78
C SER A 83 -13.53 -3.59 -7.49
N ASN A 84 -12.95 -2.84 -6.52
CA ASN A 84 -13.66 -2.45 -5.31
C ASN A 84 -14.88 -1.56 -5.60
N TRP A 85 -14.78 -0.64 -6.57
CA TRP A 85 -15.90 0.20 -7.00
C TRP A 85 -17.01 -0.61 -7.65
N ILE A 86 -16.66 -1.58 -8.51
CA ILE A 86 -17.64 -2.51 -9.06
C ILE A 86 -18.36 -3.24 -7.92
N GLN A 87 -17.65 -3.74 -6.94
CA GLN A 87 -18.23 -4.45 -5.80
C GLN A 87 -19.12 -3.55 -4.92
N LEU A 88 -18.80 -2.25 -4.84
CA LEU A 88 -19.61 -1.26 -4.13
C LEU A 88 -20.94 -0.98 -4.84
N VAL A 89 -20.92 -0.84 -6.17
CA VAL A 89 -22.08 -0.46 -6.99
C VAL A 89 -22.90 -1.67 -7.41
N MET A 90 -22.24 -2.78 -7.76
CA MET A 90 -22.83 -4.03 -8.21
C MET A 90 -22.34 -5.20 -7.33
N PRO A 91 -22.86 -5.30 -6.10
CA PRO A 91 -22.41 -6.34 -5.17
C PRO A 91 -22.73 -7.73 -5.74
N GLY A 92 -21.73 -8.61 -5.73
CA GLY A 92 -21.86 -9.98 -6.26
C GLY A 92 -21.50 -10.12 -7.74
N ASP A 93 -21.14 -9.03 -8.42
CA ASP A 93 -20.60 -9.15 -9.79
C ASP A 93 -19.37 -10.07 -9.79
N ARG A 94 -19.37 -11.03 -10.71
CA ARG A 94 -18.29 -11.98 -10.98
C ARG A 94 -17.95 -12.00 -12.46
N SER A 95 -18.19 -10.89 -13.14
CA SER A 95 -17.85 -10.71 -14.54
C SER A 95 -16.34 -10.92 -14.77
N LEU A 96 -15.97 -11.28 -15.99
CA LEU A 96 -14.57 -11.38 -16.38
C LEU A 96 -13.82 -10.07 -16.10
N LEU A 97 -14.49 -8.94 -16.32
CA LEU A 97 -13.92 -7.62 -16.03
C LEU A 97 -13.56 -7.48 -14.54
N PHE A 98 -14.48 -7.84 -13.64
CA PHE A 98 -14.23 -7.83 -12.21
C PHE A 98 -13.01 -8.69 -11.85
N ILE A 99 -12.96 -9.94 -12.34
CA ILE A 99 -11.86 -10.88 -12.03
C ILE A 99 -10.51 -10.34 -12.53
N VAL A 100 -10.48 -9.78 -13.74
CA VAL A 100 -9.25 -9.18 -14.30
C VAL A 100 -8.80 -8.00 -13.45
N LEU A 101 -9.70 -7.09 -13.10
CA LEU A 101 -9.36 -5.92 -12.27
C LEU A 101 -8.92 -6.32 -10.86
N ASP A 102 -9.58 -7.29 -10.24
CA ASP A 102 -9.24 -7.78 -8.91
C ASP A 102 -7.85 -8.46 -8.87
N SER A 103 -7.44 -9.10 -9.98
CA SER A 103 -6.12 -9.71 -10.11
C SER A 103 -4.95 -8.70 -10.00
N PHE A 104 -5.19 -7.42 -10.23
CA PHE A 104 -4.18 -6.37 -10.05
C PHE A 104 -3.82 -6.13 -8.59
N TRP A 105 -4.67 -6.52 -7.63
CA TRP A 105 -4.31 -6.44 -6.21
C TRP A 105 -3.14 -7.37 -5.82
N PRO A 106 -3.18 -8.69 -6.06
CA PRO A 106 -2.01 -9.55 -5.81
C PRO A 106 -0.81 -9.18 -6.70
N LEU A 107 -1.02 -8.75 -7.94
CA LEU A 107 0.06 -8.25 -8.80
C LEU A 107 0.73 -6.99 -8.23
N SER A 108 -0.05 -6.08 -7.62
CA SER A 108 0.48 -4.90 -6.93
C SER A 108 1.37 -5.30 -5.75
N ASN A 109 1.00 -6.33 -5.00
CA ASN A 109 1.82 -6.82 -3.89
C ASN A 109 3.14 -7.42 -4.39
N LEU A 110 3.11 -8.18 -5.48
CA LEU A 110 4.32 -8.71 -6.11
C LEU A 110 5.21 -7.59 -6.67
N LEU A 111 4.61 -6.60 -7.34
CA LEU A 111 5.36 -5.46 -7.87
C LEU A 111 5.96 -4.61 -6.72
N MET A 112 5.25 -4.50 -5.59
CA MET A 112 5.76 -3.79 -4.41
C MET A 112 7.02 -4.45 -3.82
N LEU A 113 7.16 -5.78 -3.95
CA LEU A 113 8.40 -6.47 -3.59
C LEU A 113 9.57 -5.98 -4.46
N VAL A 114 9.36 -5.87 -5.78
CA VAL A 114 10.38 -5.35 -6.72
C VAL A 114 10.70 -3.89 -6.42
N VAL A 115 9.68 -3.06 -6.15
CA VAL A 115 9.85 -1.66 -5.72
C VAL A 115 10.68 -1.60 -4.44
N GLY A 116 10.36 -2.43 -3.45
CA GLY A 116 11.07 -2.49 -2.17
C GLY A 116 12.55 -2.85 -2.33
N ILE A 117 12.87 -3.86 -3.14
CA ILE A 117 14.25 -4.24 -3.47
C ILE A 117 14.97 -3.06 -4.14
N LYS A 118 14.32 -2.41 -5.11
CA LYS A 118 14.90 -1.26 -5.81
C LYS A 118 15.19 -0.11 -4.85
N VAL A 119 14.29 0.19 -3.90
CA VAL A 119 14.50 1.23 -2.88
C VAL A 119 15.70 0.92 -1.98
N VAL A 120 15.86 -0.35 -1.58
CA VAL A 120 17.02 -0.78 -0.78
C VAL A 120 18.33 -0.58 -1.56
N ILE A 121 18.37 -0.98 -2.83
CA ILE A 121 19.57 -0.85 -3.70
C ILE A 121 19.93 0.62 -3.92
N GLU A 122 18.94 1.46 -4.22
CA GLU A 122 19.17 2.90 -4.48
C GLU A 122 19.62 3.68 -3.25
N ASN A 123 19.29 3.20 -2.05
CA ASN A 123 19.72 3.77 -0.76
C ASN A 123 19.45 5.29 -0.61
N ARG A 124 18.39 5.80 -1.26
CA ARG A 124 17.99 7.22 -1.17
C ARG A 124 17.31 7.55 0.18
N LEU A 125 16.67 6.56 0.78
CA LEU A 125 16.06 6.67 2.11
C LEU A 125 17.07 6.26 3.17
N GLN A 126 17.35 7.15 4.12
CA GLN A 126 18.38 6.91 5.14
C GLN A 126 17.92 5.92 6.23
N GLY A 127 18.85 5.13 6.73
CA GLY A 127 18.66 4.21 7.85
C GLY A 127 17.62 3.12 7.57
N TRP A 128 16.77 2.84 8.55
CA TRP A 128 15.74 1.80 8.48
C TRP A 128 14.65 2.08 7.44
N ARG A 129 14.45 3.35 7.06
CA ARG A 129 13.39 3.79 6.14
C ARG A 129 13.48 3.11 4.78
N ARG A 130 14.67 2.80 4.29
CA ARG A 130 14.89 2.12 3.00
C ARG A 130 14.30 0.71 2.96
N PHE A 131 14.15 0.04 4.10
CA PHE A 131 13.63 -1.32 4.20
C PHE A 131 12.10 -1.37 4.30
N VAL A 132 11.45 -0.25 4.60
CA VAL A 132 10.00 -0.20 4.80
C VAL A 132 9.19 -0.58 3.55
N PRO A 133 9.50 -0.09 2.33
CA PRO A 133 8.82 -0.55 1.13
C PRO A 133 9.01 -2.05 0.87
N LEU A 134 10.19 -2.60 1.22
CA LEU A 134 10.46 -4.03 1.12
C LEU A 134 9.60 -4.81 2.11
N LEU A 135 9.47 -4.34 3.35
CA LEU A 135 8.58 -4.94 4.34
C LEU A 135 7.15 -5.06 3.80
N VAL A 136 6.62 -4.00 3.17
CA VAL A 136 5.29 -4.06 2.53
C VAL A 136 5.26 -5.11 1.42
N GLY A 137 6.26 -5.16 0.55
CA GLY A 137 6.35 -6.14 -0.54
C GLY A 137 6.48 -7.58 -0.06
N CYS A 138 7.06 -7.82 1.11
CA CYS A 138 7.17 -9.15 1.72
C CYS A 138 5.80 -9.73 2.15
N TRP A 139 4.73 -8.96 2.12
CA TRP A 139 3.39 -9.47 2.36
C TRP A 139 3.06 -10.67 1.45
N PHE A 140 3.37 -10.56 0.16
CA PHE A 140 3.04 -11.62 -0.80
C PHE A 140 3.74 -12.97 -0.51
N PRO A 141 5.08 -13.04 -0.38
CA PRO A 141 5.73 -14.31 -0.02
C PRO A 141 5.32 -14.82 1.37
N VAL A 142 5.08 -13.95 2.34
CA VAL A 142 4.60 -14.35 3.67
C VAL A 142 3.23 -15.00 3.56
N MET A 143 2.31 -14.45 2.74
CA MET A 143 0.99 -15.05 2.54
C MET A 143 1.07 -16.41 1.84
N ILE A 144 1.95 -16.59 0.87
CA ILE A 144 2.17 -17.91 0.23
C ILE A 144 2.61 -18.92 1.29
N ILE A 145 3.56 -18.58 2.15
CA ILE A 145 4.02 -19.45 3.24
C ILE A 145 2.85 -19.78 4.20
N CYS A 146 2.10 -18.78 4.64
CA CYS A 146 0.97 -18.97 5.54
C CYS A 146 -0.11 -19.88 4.92
N MET A 147 -0.42 -19.70 3.63
CA MET A 147 -1.39 -20.54 2.93
C MET A 147 -0.94 -22.00 2.85
N ASN A 148 0.37 -22.26 2.71
CA ASN A 148 0.91 -23.62 2.68
C ASN A 148 0.91 -24.27 4.08
N LEU A 149 1.16 -23.50 5.14
CA LEU A 149 1.24 -24.02 6.51
C LEU A 149 -0.14 -24.16 7.17
N PHE A 150 -1.03 -23.20 6.98
CA PHE A 150 -2.32 -23.10 7.69
C PHE A 150 -3.54 -23.28 6.77
N GLY A 151 -3.32 -23.44 5.47
CA GLY A 151 -4.40 -23.46 4.48
C GLY A 151 -5.02 -22.09 4.21
N ARG A 152 -6.11 -22.09 3.42
CA ARG A 152 -6.86 -20.87 3.07
C ARG A 152 -7.97 -20.58 4.10
N GLY A 153 -7.63 -20.58 5.38
CA GLY A 153 -8.58 -20.44 6.47
C GLY A 153 -8.50 -19.09 7.21
N GLY A 154 -9.30 -18.98 8.27
CA GLY A 154 -9.37 -17.78 9.11
C GLY A 154 -8.02 -17.34 9.69
N THR A 155 -7.16 -18.29 10.08
CA THR A 155 -5.81 -18.01 10.60
C THR A 155 -4.96 -17.25 9.58
N THR A 156 -4.92 -17.70 8.33
CA THR A 156 -4.19 -17.01 7.24
C THR A 156 -4.78 -15.63 6.98
N GLY A 157 -6.11 -15.50 6.99
CA GLY A 157 -6.78 -14.21 6.85
C GLY A 157 -6.44 -13.23 7.97
N THR A 158 -6.41 -13.70 9.22
CA THR A 158 -6.02 -12.88 10.38
C THR A 158 -4.57 -12.43 10.28
N ILE A 159 -3.64 -13.33 9.94
CA ILE A 159 -2.22 -12.99 9.74
C ILE A 159 -2.09 -11.95 8.63
N ALA A 160 -2.79 -12.13 7.51
CA ALA A 160 -2.81 -11.17 6.40
C ALA A 160 -3.27 -9.78 6.84
N ALA A 161 -4.36 -9.71 7.59
CA ALA A 161 -4.94 -8.46 8.06
C ALA A 161 -4.02 -7.74 9.04
N VAL A 162 -3.46 -8.46 10.02
CA VAL A 162 -2.52 -7.91 11.01
C VAL A 162 -1.23 -7.43 10.33
N TYR A 163 -0.64 -8.27 9.47
CA TYR A 163 0.56 -7.90 8.73
C TYR A 163 0.33 -6.64 7.89
N SER A 164 -0.77 -6.59 7.16
CA SER A 164 -1.14 -5.42 6.35
C SER A 164 -1.23 -4.17 7.22
N ALA A 165 -2.00 -4.21 8.31
CA ALA A 165 -2.16 -3.05 9.18
C ALA A 165 -0.82 -2.53 9.72
N ILE A 166 0.08 -3.41 10.12
CA ILE A 166 1.41 -3.04 10.63
C ILE A 166 2.29 -2.48 9.49
N ALA A 167 2.47 -3.23 8.40
CA ALA A 167 3.41 -2.87 7.34
C ALA A 167 3.01 -1.57 6.63
N TRP A 168 1.73 -1.40 6.31
CA TRP A 168 1.24 -0.18 5.66
C TRP A 168 1.22 1.02 6.60
N SER A 169 0.94 0.83 7.90
CA SER A 169 1.05 1.90 8.90
C SER A 169 2.49 2.37 9.05
N ILE A 170 3.46 1.45 9.11
CA ILE A 170 4.90 1.80 9.15
C ILE A 170 5.30 2.56 7.88
N LEU A 171 4.81 2.15 6.71
CA LEU A 171 5.07 2.88 5.45
C LEU A 171 4.49 4.30 5.51
N ALA A 172 3.26 4.46 5.97
CA ALA A 172 2.60 5.76 6.11
C ALA A 172 3.34 6.68 7.10
N VAL A 173 3.73 6.14 8.26
CA VAL A 173 4.53 6.85 9.27
C VAL A 173 5.88 7.27 8.71
N MET A 174 6.57 6.38 7.99
CA MET A 174 7.84 6.69 7.32
C MET A 174 7.68 7.87 6.35
N VAL A 175 6.63 7.86 5.53
CA VAL A 175 6.32 8.96 4.59
C VAL A 175 6.05 10.27 5.33
N LEU A 176 5.26 10.22 6.41
CA LEU A 176 4.90 11.37 7.23
C LEU A 176 6.16 12.10 7.75
N PHE A 177 7.07 11.35 8.39
CA PHE A 177 8.28 11.92 9.00
C PHE A 177 9.40 12.24 8.01
N THR A 178 9.43 11.60 6.84
CA THR A 178 10.41 11.94 5.81
C THR A 178 10.10 13.31 5.17
N GLY A 179 8.82 13.67 5.10
CA GLY A 179 8.39 14.98 4.60
C GLY A 179 8.74 16.16 5.51
N GLU A 180 8.94 15.95 6.81
CA GLU A 180 9.30 17.01 7.76
C GLU A 180 10.77 17.42 7.64
N LYS A 181 11.71 16.47 7.55
CA LYS A 181 13.15 16.76 7.44
C LYS A 181 13.55 17.53 6.18
N ALA A 182 12.80 17.38 5.09
CA ALA A 182 13.07 18.14 3.87
C ALA A 182 12.76 19.65 4.00
N ARG A 183 12.01 20.05 5.03
CA ARG A 183 11.62 21.43 5.32
C ARG A 183 12.57 22.14 6.28
N GLU A 184 13.31 21.37 7.08
CA GLU A 184 14.22 21.91 8.12
C GLU A 184 15.65 22.15 7.63
N LEU A 185 15.97 21.77 6.38
CA LEU A 185 17.26 22.17 5.79
C LEU A 185 17.20 23.65 5.46
N PRO A 186 17.92 24.51 6.21
CA PRO A 186 17.91 25.93 5.95
C PRO A 186 18.47 26.21 4.56
N SER A 187 17.85 27.17 3.86
CA SER A 187 18.28 27.74 2.58
C SER A 187 19.64 28.47 2.65
N THR A 188 20.45 28.18 3.65
CA THR A 188 21.71 28.85 4.00
C THR A 188 22.93 28.32 3.25
N LYS A 189 22.80 27.85 2.00
CA LYS A 189 23.96 27.51 1.15
C LYS A 189 23.92 28.13 -0.24
N LEU A 190 23.41 29.35 -0.38
CA LEU A 190 23.51 30.12 -1.64
C LEU A 190 23.95 31.57 -1.40
N GLU A 191 24.82 31.80 -0.43
CA GLU A 191 25.61 33.04 -0.36
C GLU A 191 27.05 32.65 -0.06
N PHE A 192 27.80 32.42 -1.10
CA PHE A 192 29.28 32.54 -1.21
C PHE A 192 29.79 31.72 -2.42
N ALA A 193 29.68 32.33 -3.59
CA ALA A 193 30.66 32.19 -4.68
C ALA A 193 30.41 33.28 -5.70
#